data_15d2f39300ca17e5b5fe575a29e42f3f
#
_entry.id   15d2f39300ca17e5b5fe575a29e42f3f
#
_cell.length_a   1.000
_cell.length_b   1.000
_cell.length_c   1.000
_cell.angle_alpha   90.00
_cell.angle_beta   90.00
_cell.angle_gamma   90.00
#
_symmetry.space_group_name_H-M   'P 1'
#
loop_
_entity.id
_entity.type
_entity.pdbx_description
1 polymer ?
#
loop_
_entity_poly.entity_id
_entity_poly.type
_entity_poly.pdbx_seq_one_letter_code
_entity_poly.pdbx_strand_id
1 'polypeptide(L)'
;IKDIFKQVRQAKGSLAFCKEEIINDTLYALADRVEAATDRILEENAKDLAAMDPLNPKYDRLKLTAERIRAIAGGIRQVATLPSPSGRILNETVRPNGMKLTKVSVPFGVIGIIYEARPNVTLDVFALCFKSGNACILKGGSDADFSNRILVEIIRNTLLDVAHLSPYLVALLPAGHDSADALLHARGYVDLIIPRGGKGLIDYVRQNATIPVIETGAGVCHVYFDKDGDVAKGAAIIRNAKTRRVSVCNALDCLIVDVNRLTDLSTLCSDLQQDNVEIYADDLCYNYLKTSYPSHLLKHASTDTFGTEFLDYKMAVTATMTIQAAVAHISIYGSGHSECIVTENDWAADYFMKMVDAACVYVNVPTSFTDGGEFGLGAEIGISTQKLHARGPMGLEELNTYKWIIQGDGQIRQ
;
A
#
# COMPACT_ATOMS: atom_id res chain seq x y z
N ILE A 1 4.80 -17.02 22.57
CA ILE A 1 4.94 -16.54 21.19
C ILE A 1 5.36 -17.69 20.27
N LYS A 2 6.45 -18.42 20.57
CA LYS A 2 6.96 -19.51 19.71
C LYS A 2 5.91 -20.61 19.43
N ASP A 3 5.06 -20.93 20.37
CA ASP A 3 3.99 -21.92 20.17
C ASP A 3 2.88 -21.39 19.25
N ILE A 4 2.59 -20.10 19.28
CA ILE A 4 1.70 -19.45 18.30
C ILE A 4 2.27 -19.62 16.88
N PHE A 5 3.55 -19.37 16.69
CA PHE A 5 4.20 -19.55 15.38
C PHE A 5 4.09 -20.98 14.86
N LYS A 6 4.31 -21.98 15.74
CA LYS A 6 4.14 -23.40 15.37
C LYS A 6 2.70 -23.73 14.97
N GLN A 7 1.70 -23.25 15.73
CA GLN A 7 0.30 -23.48 15.45
C GLN A 7 -0.11 -22.89 14.10
N VAL A 8 0.29 -21.63 13.79
CA VAL A 8 0.01 -21.01 12.49
C VAL A 8 0.69 -21.77 11.35
N ARG A 9 1.96 -22.16 11.54
CA ARG A 9 2.73 -22.93 10.53
C ARG A 9 2.08 -24.28 10.22
N GLN A 10 1.53 -24.97 11.22
CA GLN A 10 0.78 -26.22 11.05
C GLN A 10 -0.58 -25.96 10.37
N ALA A 11 -1.32 -24.95 10.82
CA ALA A 11 -2.64 -24.62 10.31
C ALA A 11 -2.64 -24.30 8.81
N LYS A 12 -1.60 -23.60 8.33
CA LYS A 12 -1.48 -23.21 6.92
C LYS A 12 -1.61 -24.38 5.95
N GLY A 13 -1.22 -25.59 6.36
CA GLY A 13 -1.29 -26.80 5.53
C GLY A 13 -2.72 -27.15 5.07
N SER A 14 -3.73 -26.79 5.87
CA SER A 14 -5.13 -27.03 5.53
C SER A 14 -5.61 -26.22 4.32
N LEU A 15 -4.99 -25.08 4.02
CA LEU A 15 -5.36 -24.23 2.88
C LEU A 15 -4.97 -24.85 1.54
N ALA A 16 -3.97 -25.74 1.50
CA ALA A 16 -3.51 -26.36 0.26
C ALA A 16 -4.59 -27.20 -0.46
N PHE A 17 -5.56 -27.69 0.30
CA PHE A 17 -6.68 -28.51 -0.21
C PHE A 17 -8.03 -27.80 -0.07
N CYS A 18 -8.04 -26.55 0.40
CA CYS A 18 -9.28 -25.78 0.55
C CYS A 18 -9.76 -25.32 -0.83
N LYS A 19 -11.02 -25.63 -1.13
CA LYS A 19 -11.63 -25.16 -2.38
C LYS A 19 -11.92 -23.70 -2.34
N GLU A 20 -11.87 -23.04 -3.50
CA GLU A 20 -12.12 -21.60 -3.61
C GLU A 20 -13.52 -21.21 -3.14
N GLU A 21 -14.53 -22.06 -3.38
CA GLU A 21 -15.89 -21.83 -2.91
C GLU A 21 -15.95 -21.71 -1.39
N ILE A 22 -15.25 -22.59 -0.65
CA ILE A 22 -15.21 -22.55 0.82
C ILE A 22 -14.54 -21.25 1.31
N ILE A 23 -13.48 -20.81 0.62
CA ILE A 23 -12.80 -19.55 0.94
C ILE A 23 -13.76 -18.38 0.73
N ASN A 24 -14.47 -18.34 -0.40
CA ASN A 24 -15.40 -17.27 -0.73
C ASN A 24 -16.58 -17.24 0.26
N ASP A 25 -17.21 -18.37 0.54
CA ASP A 25 -18.32 -18.48 1.49
C ASP A 25 -17.90 -18.05 2.89
N THR A 26 -16.67 -18.38 3.29
CA THR A 26 -16.10 -17.93 4.57
C THR A 26 -15.92 -16.42 4.62
N LEU A 27 -15.44 -15.79 3.54
CA LEU A 27 -15.28 -14.35 3.46
C LEU A 27 -16.64 -13.63 3.46
N TYR A 28 -17.65 -14.14 2.76
CA TYR A 28 -19.02 -13.59 2.82
C TYR A 28 -19.59 -13.69 4.23
N ALA A 29 -19.47 -14.85 4.86
CA ALA A 29 -19.93 -15.05 6.24
C ALA A 29 -19.17 -14.15 7.24
N LEU A 30 -17.85 -13.93 7.02
CA LEU A 30 -17.07 -13.01 7.83
C LEU A 30 -17.61 -11.58 7.71
N ALA A 31 -17.88 -11.11 6.50
CA ALA A 31 -18.44 -9.77 6.27
C ALA A 31 -19.78 -9.59 7.00
N ASP A 32 -20.66 -10.57 6.90
CA ASP A 32 -21.97 -10.55 7.58
C ASP A 32 -21.81 -10.55 9.10
N ARG A 33 -20.88 -11.34 9.65
CA ARG A 33 -20.59 -11.37 11.10
C ARG A 33 -19.96 -10.09 11.60
N VAL A 34 -19.11 -9.45 10.82
CA VAL A 34 -18.52 -8.14 11.15
C VAL A 34 -19.61 -7.07 11.23
N GLU A 35 -20.53 -7.02 10.27
CA GLU A 35 -21.67 -6.10 10.32
C GLU A 35 -22.60 -6.39 11.51
N ALA A 36 -22.91 -7.65 11.76
CA ALA A 36 -23.76 -8.06 12.88
C ALA A 36 -23.12 -7.75 14.25
N ALA A 37 -21.78 -7.72 14.32
CA ALA A 37 -21.03 -7.41 15.54
C ALA A 37 -20.70 -5.92 15.71
N THR A 38 -21.30 -5.02 14.91
CA THR A 38 -20.97 -3.58 14.89
C THR A 38 -20.93 -2.97 16.29
N ASP A 39 -21.95 -3.18 17.11
CA ASP A 39 -22.04 -2.60 18.46
C ASP A 39 -20.90 -3.09 19.36
N ARG A 40 -20.60 -4.39 19.33
CA ARG A 40 -19.47 -4.98 20.09
C ARG A 40 -18.14 -4.43 19.65
N ILE A 41 -17.94 -4.27 18.32
CA ILE A 41 -16.71 -3.70 17.77
C ILE A 41 -16.56 -2.24 18.21
N LEU A 42 -17.63 -1.45 18.18
CA LEU A 42 -17.61 -0.06 18.61
C LEU A 42 -17.36 0.07 20.11
N GLU A 43 -17.91 -0.82 20.94
CA GLU A 43 -17.64 -0.87 22.39
C GLU A 43 -16.14 -1.12 22.68
N GLU A 44 -15.52 -2.09 22.00
CA GLU A 44 -14.09 -2.36 22.17
C GLU A 44 -13.22 -1.22 21.60
N ASN A 45 -13.60 -0.64 20.47
CA ASN A 45 -12.92 0.51 19.90
C ASN A 45 -12.99 1.76 20.79
N ALA A 46 -14.09 1.95 21.50
CA ALA A 46 -14.23 3.04 22.46
C ALA A 46 -13.19 2.96 23.61
N LYS A 47 -12.79 1.73 24.01
CA LYS A 47 -11.73 1.53 25.02
C LYS A 47 -10.38 1.99 24.49
N ASP A 48 -10.05 1.67 23.24
CA ASP A 48 -8.81 2.15 22.58
C ASP A 48 -8.82 3.69 22.45
N LEU A 49 -9.94 4.25 22.01
CA LEU A 49 -10.09 5.71 21.86
C LEU A 49 -9.98 6.47 23.18
N ALA A 50 -10.50 5.89 24.28
CA ALA A 50 -10.42 6.50 25.60
C ALA A 50 -8.97 6.60 26.12
N ALA A 51 -8.07 5.76 25.63
CA ALA A 51 -6.65 5.76 25.98
C ALA A 51 -5.79 6.70 25.10
N MET A 52 -6.36 7.31 24.05
CA MET A 52 -5.65 8.17 23.11
C MET A 52 -6.14 9.61 23.19
N ASP A 53 -5.21 10.58 23.16
CA ASP A 53 -5.55 12.00 23.06
C ASP A 53 -6.30 12.27 21.73
N PRO A 54 -7.49 12.89 21.76
CA PRO A 54 -8.25 13.23 20.56
C PRO A 54 -7.51 14.16 19.58
N LEU A 55 -6.50 14.90 20.04
CA LEU A 55 -5.64 15.75 19.21
C LEU A 55 -4.50 14.96 18.55
N ASN A 56 -4.31 13.70 18.89
CA ASN A 56 -3.29 12.86 18.26
C ASN A 56 -3.65 12.62 16.78
N PRO A 57 -2.74 12.87 15.83
CA PRO A 57 -2.99 12.62 14.40
C PRO A 57 -3.41 11.16 14.05
N LYS A 58 -3.11 10.21 14.93
CA LYS A 58 -3.51 8.81 14.80
C LYS A 58 -4.97 8.54 15.22
N TYR A 59 -5.61 9.47 15.93
CA TYR A 59 -6.94 9.28 16.51
C TYR A 59 -8.00 8.96 15.44
N ASP A 60 -8.03 9.72 14.34
CA ASP A 60 -8.98 9.46 13.25
C ASP A 60 -8.74 8.10 12.57
N ARG A 61 -7.48 7.66 12.49
CA ARG A 61 -7.14 6.34 11.92
C ARG A 61 -7.59 5.19 12.82
N LEU A 62 -7.57 5.40 14.14
CA LEU A 62 -8.00 4.43 15.15
C LEU A 62 -9.52 4.31 15.22
N LYS A 63 -10.22 5.42 14.99
CA LYS A 63 -11.68 5.52 15.17
C LYS A 63 -12.43 4.68 14.15
N LEU A 64 -13.25 3.75 14.64
CA LEU A 64 -14.26 3.03 13.87
C LEU A 64 -15.64 3.73 14.01
N THR A 65 -16.45 3.60 12.98
CA THR A 65 -17.86 4.00 12.97
C THR A 65 -18.67 2.90 12.29
N ALA A 66 -19.97 2.86 12.48
CA ALA A 66 -20.83 1.90 11.80
C ALA A 66 -20.70 1.97 10.27
N GLU A 67 -20.46 3.17 9.72
CA GLU A 67 -20.22 3.36 8.29
C GLU A 67 -18.87 2.75 7.86
N ARG A 68 -17.79 3.02 8.62
CA ARG A 68 -16.46 2.43 8.36
C ARG A 68 -16.49 0.90 8.47
N ILE A 69 -17.22 0.33 9.43
CA ILE A 69 -17.38 -1.12 9.58
C ILE A 69 -18.11 -1.71 8.37
N ARG A 70 -19.20 -1.08 7.89
CA ARG A 70 -19.87 -1.50 6.65
C ARG A 70 -18.97 -1.42 5.43
N ALA A 71 -18.16 -0.37 5.33
CA ALA A 71 -17.19 -0.24 4.23
C ALA A 71 -16.13 -1.35 4.26
N ILE A 72 -15.63 -1.72 5.45
CA ILE A 72 -14.70 -2.85 5.64
C ILE A 72 -15.38 -4.17 5.21
N ALA A 73 -16.62 -4.43 5.66
CA ALA A 73 -17.36 -5.61 5.25
C ALA A 73 -17.60 -5.65 3.74
N GLY A 74 -17.89 -4.51 3.13
CA GLY A 74 -17.96 -4.36 1.67
C GLY A 74 -16.65 -4.74 0.98
N GLY A 75 -15.51 -4.30 1.51
CA GLY A 75 -14.17 -4.67 1.02
C GLY A 75 -13.91 -6.18 1.12
N ILE A 76 -14.29 -6.84 2.22
CA ILE A 76 -14.17 -8.29 2.36
C ILE A 76 -15.00 -9.02 1.30
N ARG A 77 -16.24 -8.58 1.05
CA ARG A 77 -17.10 -9.15 -0.02
C ARG A 77 -16.49 -8.96 -1.39
N GLN A 78 -15.89 -7.80 -1.64
CA GLN A 78 -15.19 -7.54 -2.90
C GLN A 78 -14.00 -8.49 -3.08
N VAL A 79 -13.17 -8.71 -2.06
CA VAL A 79 -12.07 -9.68 -2.10
C VAL A 79 -12.60 -11.10 -2.39
N ALA A 80 -13.76 -11.49 -1.84
CA ALA A 80 -14.38 -12.78 -2.12
C ALA A 80 -14.73 -12.97 -3.61
N THR A 81 -15.08 -11.90 -4.33
CA THR A 81 -15.41 -11.98 -5.77
C THR A 81 -14.19 -12.12 -6.68
N LEU A 82 -13.00 -11.76 -6.20
CA LEU A 82 -11.78 -11.84 -7.01
C LEU A 82 -11.38 -13.29 -7.25
N PRO A 83 -10.80 -13.60 -8.42
CA PRO A 83 -10.28 -14.95 -8.67
C PRO A 83 -9.06 -15.22 -7.79
N SER A 84 -8.98 -16.46 -7.26
CA SER A 84 -7.78 -16.86 -6.49
C SER A 84 -6.52 -16.78 -7.35
N PRO A 85 -5.43 -16.19 -6.86
CA PRO A 85 -4.16 -16.17 -7.56
C PRO A 85 -3.42 -17.52 -7.46
N SER A 86 -3.82 -18.40 -6.53
CA SER A 86 -3.13 -19.65 -6.22
C SER A 86 -3.48 -20.74 -7.24
N GLY A 87 -2.50 -21.54 -7.64
CA GLY A 87 -2.69 -22.67 -8.57
C GLY A 87 -2.71 -22.27 -10.04
N ARG A 88 -2.55 -21.01 -10.42
CA ARG A 88 -2.53 -20.57 -11.81
C ARG A 88 -1.26 -21.06 -12.51
N ILE A 89 -1.40 -21.59 -13.74
CA ILE A 89 -0.29 -21.93 -14.59
C ILE A 89 0.28 -20.64 -15.19
N LEU A 90 1.51 -20.30 -14.81
CA LEU A 90 2.23 -19.12 -15.29
C LEU A 90 3.02 -19.41 -16.58
N ASN A 91 3.51 -20.65 -16.73
CA ASN A 91 4.22 -21.11 -17.91
C ASN A 91 4.20 -22.64 -17.95
N GLU A 92 4.16 -23.20 -19.15
CA GLU A 92 4.24 -24.64 -19.37
C GLU A 92 5.11 -24.94 -20.60
N THR A 93 6.05 -25.89 -20.47
CA THR A 93 6.99 -26.24 -21.52
C THR A 93 7.27 -27.75 -21.49
N VAL A 94 7.27 -28.38 -22.62
CA VAL A 94 7.77 -29.79 -22.79
C VAL A 94 9.19 -29.72 -23.33
N ARG A 95 10.10 -30.40 -22.66
CA ARG A 95 11.51 -30.43 -23.05
C ARG A 95 11.73 -31.50 -24.13
N PRO A 96 12.85 -31.43 -24.92
CA PRO A 96 13.15 -32.41 -25.97
C PRO A 96 13.20 -33.86 -25.48
N ASN A 97 13.53 -34.08 -24.20
CA ASN A 97 13.54 -35.42 -23.59
C ASN A 97 12.17 -35.88 -23.05
N GLY A 98 11.09 -35.12 -23.31
CA GLY A 98 9.74 -35.45 -22.92
C GLY A 98 9.33 -34.94 -21.50
N MET A 99 10.25 -34.36 -20.70
CA MET A 99 9.87 -33.81 -19.42
C MET A 99 8.93 -32.59 -19.61
N LYS A 100 7.84 -32.58 -18.85
CA LYS A 100 6.90 -31.44 -18.76
C LYS A 100 7.26 -30.56 -17.56
N LEU A 101 7.53 -29.30 -17.81
CA LEU A 101 7.81 -28.27 -16.80
C LEU A 101 6.64 -27.31 -16.72
N THR A 102 6.03 -27.21 -15.55
CA THR A 102 4.92 -26.30 -15.30
C THR A 102 5.30 -25.34 -14.18
N LYS A 103 5.30 -24.03 -14.46
CA LYS A 103 5.49 -22.97 -13.47
C LYS A 103 4.11 -22.60 -12.90
N VAL A 104 3.90 -22.77 -11.61
CA VAL A 104 2.60 -22.60 -10.96
C VAL A 104 2.71 -21.56 -9.85
N SER A 105 1.73 -20.65 -9.77
CA SER A 105 1.60 -19.71 -8.66
C SER A 105 1.23 -20.45 -7.39
N VAL A 106 1.88 -20.09 -6.28
CA VAL A 106 1.66 -20.67 -4.95
C VAL A 106 1.72 -19.59 -3.86
N PRO A 107 0.99 -19.74 -2.74
CA PRO A 107 1.11 -18.84 -1.61
C PRO A 107 2.53 -18.78 -1.06
N PHE A 108 2.94 -17.64 -0.47
CA PHE A 108 4.17 -17.59 0.34
C PHE A 108 4.11 -18.56 1.50
N GLY A 109 2.98 -18.61 2.19
CA GLY A 109 2.76 -19.53 3.31
C GLY A 109 2.26 -18.87 4.57
N VAL A 110 3.16 -18.35 5.41
CA VAL A 110 2.82 -17.57 6.61
C VAL A 110 3.36 -16.16 6.45
N ILE A 111 2.47 -15.17 6.46
CA ILE A 111 2.81 -13.76 6.32
C ILE A 111 2.67 -13.08 7.69
N GLY A 112 3.75 -12.43 8.15
CA GLY A 112 3.75 -11.59 9.34
C GLY A 112 3.43 -10.15 8.96
N ILE A 113 2.46 -9.52 9.62
CA ILE A 113 2.11 -8.12 9.38
C ILE A 113 2.30 -7.33 10.67
N ILE A 114 3.12 -6.26 10.59
CA ILE A 114 3.34 -5.33 11.69
C ILE A 114 2.70 -4.00 11.33
N TYR A 115 1.72 -3.55 12.14
CA TYR A 115 0.95 -2.35 11.80
C TYR A 115 0.62 -1.49 13.01
N GLU A 116 0.47 -0.18 12.78
CA GLU A 116 0.10 0.81 13.78
C GLU A 116 -1.40 1.07 13.75
N ALA A 117 -1.94 1.70 14.78
CA ALA A 117 -3.26 2.29 15.02
C ALA A 117 -4.28 2.28 13.83
N ARG A 118 -4.56 1.11 13.26
CA ARG A 118 -5.48 0.93 12.11
C ARG A 118 -6.23 -0.39 12.25
N PRO A 119 -7.32 -0.46 13.03
CA PRO A 119 -8.05 -1.71 13.24
C PRO A 119 -8.56 -2.38 11.96
N ASN A 120 -8.93 -1.58 10.93
CA ASN A 120 -9.35 -2.10 9.63
C ASN A 120 -8.31 -3.03 8.99
N VAL A 121 -7.02 -2.77 9.19
CA VAL A 121 -5.92 -3.58 8.62
C VAL A 121 -6.03 -5.05 9.05
N THR A 122 -6.54 -5.33 10.25
CA THR A 122 -6.76 -6.69 10.76
C THR A 122 -7.63 -7.51 9.80
N LEU A 123 -8.75 -6.94 9.35
CA LEU A 123 -9.70 -7.61 8.46
C LEU A 123 -9.23 -7.60 7.00
N ASP A 124 -8.75 -6.46 6.52
CA ASP A 124 -8.28 -6.29 5.15
C ASP A 124 -7.15 -7.28 4.83
N VAL A 125 -6.15 -7.34 5.73
CA VAL A 125 -5.01 -8.24 5.59
C VAL A 125 -5.43 -9.71 5.69
N PHE A 126 -6.30 -10.05 6.66
CA PHE A 126 -6.79 -11.42 6.76
C PHE A 126 -7.51 -11.85 5.49
N ALA A 127 -8.42 -11.03 4.96
CA ALA A 127 -9.16 -11.35 3.74
C ALA A 127 -8.23 -11.60 2.54
N LEU A 128 -7.23 -10.73 2.35
CA LEU A 128 -6.25 -10.88 1.26
C LEU A 128 -5.35 -12.11 1.46
N CYS A 129 -4.83 -12.34 2.67
CA CYS A 129 -4.02 -13.51 2.98
C CYS A 129 -4.81 -14.81 2.78
N PHE A 130 -6.01 -14.88 3.34
CA PHE A 130 -6.85 -16.07 3.26
C PHE A 130 -7.29 -16.38 1.82
N LYS A 131 -7.71 -15.36 1.05
CA LYS A 131 -8.08 -15.50 -0.37
C LYS A 131 -6.90 -15.96 -1.23
N SER A 132 -5.69 -15.50 -0.93
CA SER A 132 -4.45 -15.89 -1.64
C SER A 132 -3.84 -17.21 -1.14
N GLY A 133 -4.47 -17.89 -0.16
CA GLY A 133 -4.01 -19.18 0.38
C GLY A 133 -2.93 -19.08 1.45
N ASN A 134 -2.73 -17.90 2.06
CA ASN A 134 -1.75 -17.66 3.12
C ASN A 134 -2.42 -17.66 4.50
N ALA A 135 -1.70 -18.15 5.51
CA ALA A 135 -1.98 -17.85 6.91
C ALA A 135 -1.28 -16.56 7.31
N CYS A 136 -1.79 -15.86 8.34
CA CYS A 136 -1.19 -14.60 8.77
C CYS A 136 -0.97 -14.51 10.28
N ILE A 137 0.10 -13.82 10.64
CA ILE A 137 0.43 -13.43 12.02
C ILE A 137 0.40 -11.92 12.09
N LEU A 138 -0.52 -11.41 12.90
CA LEU A 138 -0.79 -9.99 13.08
C LEU A 138 -0.08 -9.46 14.32
N LYS A 139 0.64 -8.36 14.19
CA LYS A 139 1.25 -7.61 15.28
C LYS A 139 0.78 -6.17 15.19
N GLY A 140 -0.37 -5.90 15.80
CA GLY A 140 -0.91 -4.55 15.93
C GLY A 140 -0.16 -3.69 16.94
N GLY A 141 -0.34 -2.38 16.86
CA GLY A 141 0.08 -1.43 17.88
C GLY A 141 -0.74 -1.60 19.17
N SER A 142 -0.18 -1.18 20.30
CA SER A 142 -0.89 -1.15 21.59
C SER A 142 -2.11 -0.22 21.58
N ASP A 143 -2.10 0.77 20.70
CA ASP A 143 -3.16 1.77 20.56
C ASP A 143 -4.51 1.20 20.07
N ALA A 144 -4.50 -0.02 19.50
CA ALA A 144 -5.68 -0.67 18.90
C ALA A 144 -5.89 -2.10 19.43
N ASP A 145 -5.40 -2.43 20.62
CA ASP A 145 -5.36 -3.81 21.14
C ASP A 145 -6.76 -4.38 21.35
N PHE A 146 -7.69 -3.62 21.93
CA PHE A 146 -9.07 -4.07 22.15
C PHE A 146 -9.78 -4.30 20.80
N SER A 147 -9.69 -3.36 19.88
CA SER A 147 -10.27 -3.48 18.55
C SER A 147 -9.71 -4.68 17.79
N ASN A 148 -8.38 -4.88 17.80
CA ASN A 148 -7.76 -5.98 17.10
C ASN A 148 -8.17 -7.34 17.67
N ARG A 149 -8.34 -7.46 18.98
CA ARG A 149 -8.76 -8.70 19.64
C ARG A 149 -10.16 -9.12 19.24
N ILE A 150 -11.14 -8.20 19.29
CA ILE A 150 -12.52 -8.53 18.88
C ILE A 150 -12.60 -8.90 17.41
N LEU A 151 -11.85 -8.21 16.52
CA LEU A 151 -11.84 -8.52 15.10
C LEU A 151 -11.23 -9.90 14.83
N VAL A 152 -10.13 -10.26 15.49
CA VAL A 152 -9.51 -11.60 15.34
C VAL A 152 -10.40 -12.69 15.95
N GLU A 153 -11.13 -12.41 17.03
CA GLU A 153 -12.13 -13.34 17.59
C GLU A 153 -13.22 -13.67 16.55
N ILE A 154 -13.76 -12.62 15.89
CA ILE A 154 -14.79 -12.82 14.85
C ILE A 154 -14.23 -13.65 13.68
N ILE A 155 -13.01 -13.38 13.23
CA ILE A 155 -12.35 -14.18 12.19
C ILE A 155 -12.23 -15.64 12.61
N ARG A 156 -11.70 -15.91 13.80
CA ARG A 156 -11.48 -17.28 14.30
C ARG A 156 -12.75 -18.07 14.43
N ASN A 157 -13.82 -17.45 14.96
CA ASN A 157 -15.12 -18.07 15.07
C ASN A 157 -15.70 -18.37 13.67
N THR A 158 -15.50 -17.50 12.69
CA THR A 158 -15.94 -17.73 11.32
C THR A 158 -15.19 -18.91 10.68
N LEU A 159 -13.88 -18.99 10.85
CA LEU A 159 -13.07 -20.11 10.36
C LEU A 159 -13.54 -21.46 10.93
N LEU A 160 -13.87 -21.51 12.22
CA LEU A 160 -14.33 -22.72 12.88
C LEU A 160 -15.73 -23.12 12.42
N ASP A 161 -16.69 -22.18 12.47
CA ASP A 161 -18.10 -22.48 12.31
C ASP A 161 -18.53 -22.67 10.85
N VAL A 162 -17.89 -21.94 9.92
CA VAL A 162 -18.27 -21.92 8.50
C VAL A 162 -17.33 -22.79 7.65
N ALA A 163 -16.04 -22.59 7.79
CA ALA A 163 -15.05 -23.28 6.97
C ALA A 163 -14.62 -24.63 7.56
N HIS A 164 -14.89 -24.87 8.84
CA HIS A 164 -14.36 -26.00 9.62
C HIS A 164 -12.83 -26.11 9.53
N LEU A 165 -12.18 -24.95 9.45
CA LEU A 165 -10.74 -24.79 9.38
C LEU A 165 -10.15 -24.39 10.74
N SER A 166 -8.85 -24.55 10.86
CA SER A 166 -8.13 -24.16 12.08
C SER A 166 -8.24 -22.65 12.35
N PRO A 167 -8.60 -22.23 13.58
CA PRO A 167 -8.62 -20.82 13.96
C PRO A 167 -7.21 -20.20 13.99
N TYR A 168 -6.18 -21.04 13.93
CA TYR A 168 -4.79 -20.59 13.84
C TYR A 168 -4.33 -20.21 12.43
N LEU A 169 -5.22 -20.16 11.45
CA LEU A 169 -4.94 -19.52 10.17
C LEU A 169 -4.72 -18.01 10.34
N VAL A 170 -5.19 -17.45 11.45
CA VAL A 170 -4.85 -16.09 11.89
C VAL A 170 -4.41 -16.10 13.35
N ALA A 171 -3.34 -15.39 13.66
CA ALA A 171 -2.91 -15.18 15.04
C ALA A 171 -2.61 -13.69 15.28
N LEU A 172 -3.09 -13.17 16.41
CA LEU A 172 -2.72 -11.86 16.93
C LEU A 172 -1.66 -12.07 18.03
N LEU A 173 -0.52 -11.43 17.86
CA LEU A 173 0.53 -11.41 18.88
C LEU A 173 0.18 -10.39 19.99
N PRO A 174 0.61 -10.62 21.22
CA PRO A 174 0.47 -9.64 22.29
C PRO A 174 1.04 -8.27 21.89
N ALA A 175 0.46 -7.21 22.40
CA ALA A 175 1.02 -5.88 22.27
C ALA A 175 2.41 -5.81 22.94
N GLY A 176 3.32 -4.97 22.41
CA GLY A 176 4.66 -4.78 22.98
C GLY A 176 5.79 -5.02 21.98
N HIS A 177 6.97 -4.51 22.31
CA HIS A 177 8.16 -4.60 21.45
C HIS A 177 8.69 -6.03 21.35
N ASP A 178 8.68 -6.80 22.45
CA ASP A 178 9.16 -8.19 22.46
C ASP A 178 8.45 -9.08 21.44
N SER A 179 7.16 -8.84 21.22
CA SER A 179 6.37 -9.57 20.21
C SER A 179 6.73 -9.18 18.79
N ALA A 180 7.07 -7.91 18.57
CA ALA A 180 7.54 -7.44 17.27
C ALA A 180 8.91 -8.03 16.97
N ASP A 181 9.83 -7.96 17.93
CA ASP A 181 11.17 -8.55 17.82
C ASP A 181 11.13 -10.06 17.56
N ALA A 182 10.29 -10.78 18.32
CA ALA A 182 10.11 -12.22 18.12
C ALA A 182 9.58 -12.52 16.69
N LEU A 183 8.71 -11.69 16.14
CA LEU A 183 8.18 -11.85 14.78
C LEU A 183 9.27 -11.59 13.72
N LEU A 184 10.08 -10.54 13.90
CA LEU A 184 11.18 -10.20 12.99
C LEU A 184 12.23 -11.32 12.88
N HIS A 185 12.35 -12.15 13.92
CA HIS A 185 13.32 -13.24 13.99
C HIS A 185 12.70 -14.63 13.86
N ALA A 186 11.41 -14.75 13.48
CA ALA A 186 10.67 -16.02 13.42
C ALA A 186 11.03 -16.88 12.19
N ARG A 187 12.32 -17.02 11.85
CA ARG A 187 12.82 -17.87 10.76
C ARG A 187 12.28 -19.30 10.86
N GLY A 188 11.87 -19.85 9.73
CA GLY A 188 11.29 -21.20 9.65
C GLY A 188 9.82 -21.29 10.02
N TYR A 189 9.25 -20.25 10.62
CA TYR A 189 7.83 -20.16 10.95
C TYR A 189 7.08 -19.15 10.09
N VAL A 190 7.72 -18.03 9.76
CA VAL A 190 7.19 -16.94 8.93
C VAL A 190 8.00 -16.83 7.66
N ASP A 191 7.33 -16.70 6.53
CA ASP A 191 7.96 -16.70 5.21
C ASP A 191 8.20 -15.29 4.68
N LEU A 192 7.39 -14.30 5.11
CA LEU A 192 7.42 -12.92 4.66
C LEU A 192 6.90 -11.99 5.76
N ILE A 193 7.46 -10.78 5.87
CA ILE A 193 6.96 -9.69 6.73
C ILE A 193 6.55 -8.50 5.87
N ILE A 194 5.41 -7.88 6.20
CA ILE A 194 4.91 -6.66 5.57
C ILE A 194 4.64 -5.63 6.68
N PRO A 195 5.45 -4.58 6.81
CA PRO A 195 5.17 -3.48 7.71
C PRO A 195 4.11 -2.53 7.14
N ARG A 196 3.22 -2.02 8.02
CA ARG A 196 2.16 -1.04 7.69
C ARG A 196 2.14 0.08 8.73
N GLY A 197 2.83 1.17 8.47
CA GLY A 197 2.92 2.29 9.41
C GLY A 197 3.71 3.46 8.87
N GLY A 198 4.15 4.33 9.74
CA GLY A 198 5.03 5.44 9.41
C GLY A 198 6.45 4.98 9.07
N LYS A 199 7.23 5.90 8.48
CA LYS A 199 8.62 5.67 8.06
C LYS A 199 9.47 5.01 9.16
N GLY A 200 9.33 5.45 10.41
CA GLY A 200 10.08 4.89 11.54
C GLY A 200 9.84 3.39 11.77
N LEU A 201 8.58 2.93 11.64
CA LEU A 201 8.27 1.50 11.73
C LEU A 201 8.85 0.72 10.54
N ILE A 202 8.73 1.26 9.35
CA ILE A 202 9.23 0.61 8.13
C ILE A 202 10.74 0.46 8.19
N ASP A 203 11.45 1.52 8.54
CA ASP A 203 12.90 1.52 8.72
C ASP A 203 13.36 0.55 9.82
N TYR A 204 12.64 0.51 10.95
CA TYR A 204 12.91 -0.44 12.03
C TYR A 204 12.77 -1.89 11.56
N VAL A 205 11.68 -2.23 10.87
CA VAL A 205 11.45 -3.59 10.35
C VAL A 205 12.53 -3.95 9.34
N ARG A 206 12.84 -3.07 8.40
CA ARG A 206 13.87 -3.28 7.38
C ARG A 206 15.25 -3.56 7.96
N GLN A 207 15.63 -2.83 9.00
CA GLN A 207 16.96 -2.95 9.64
C GLN A 207 17.10 -4.19 10.54
N ASN A 208 15.99 -4.66 11.14
CA ASN A 208 16.03 -5.68 12.17
C ASN A 208 15.47 -7.04 11.73
N ALA A 209 14.73 -7.12 10.62
CA ALA A 209 14.16 -8.39 10.18
C ALA A 209 15.24 -9.34 9.64
N THR A 210 15.16 -10.62 10.07
CA THR A 210 15.96 -11.72 9.51
C THR A 210 15.16 -12.57 8.51
N ILE A 211 13.93 -12.17 8.24
CA ILE A 211 12.97 -12.75 7.30
C ILE A 211 12.81 -11.75 6.14
N PRO A 212 12.55 -12.19 4.90
CA PRO A 212 12.24 -11.30 3.79
C PRO A 212 11.15 -10.29 4.14
N VAL A 213 11.34 -9.03 3.74
CA VAL A 213 10.40 -7.93 3.96
C VAL A 213 9.95 -7.36 2.64
N ILE A 214 8.65 -7.14 2.47
CA ILE A 214 8.12 -6.28 1.42
C ILE A 214 7.75 -4.95 2.07
N GLU A 215 8.49 -3.91 1.71
CA GLU A 215 8.30 -2.57 2.28
C GLU A 215 7.14 -1.85 1.58
N THR A 216 6.29 -1.21 2.38
CA THR A 216 5.38 -0.18 1.90
C THR A 216 6.09 1.16 2.12
N GLY A 217 6.59 1.77 1.04
CA GLY A 217 7.42 2.97 1.14
C GLY A 217 6.66 4.23 1.52
N ALA A 218 7.39 5.25 1.99
CA ALA A 218 6.91 6.63 2.01
C ALA A 218 6.69 7.12 0.56
N GLY A 219 5.72 7.98 0.34
CA GLY A 219 5.40 8.50 -0.98
C GLY A 219 5.83 9.95 -1.11
N VAL A 220 7.03 10.22 -1.66
CA VAL A 220 7.36 11.56 -2.17
C VAL A 220 7.05 11.56 -3.66
N CYS A 221 5.90 12.11 -4.03
CA CYS A 221 5.36 12.06 -5.39
C CYS A 221 5.51 13.40 -6.12
N HIS A 222 5.79 13.33 -7.43
CA HIS A 222 5.99 14.52 -8.26
C HIS A 222 4.96 14.61 -9.38
N VAL A 223 4.65 15.84 -9.76
CA VAL A 223 4.06 16.17 -11.06
C VAL A 223 5.04 17.09 -11.79
N TYR A 224 5.48 16.68 -12.97
CA TYR A 224 6.26 17.52 -13.88
C TYR A 224 5.34 18.14 -14.92
N PHE A 225 5.25 19.46 -14.94
CA PHE A 225 4.57 20.23 -15.98
C PHE A 225 5.56 20.61 -17.07
N ASP A 226 5.47 19.89 -18.19
CA ASP A 226 6.36 20.03 -19.34
C ASP A 226 6.09 21.31 -20.13
N LYS A 227 7.06 21.71 -20.97
CA LYS A 227 6.95 22.87 -21.88
C LYS A 227 5.73 22.78 -22.81
N ASP A 228 5.33 21.58 -23.20
CA ASP A 228 4.20 21.29 -24.08
C ASP A 228 2.93 20.85 -23.28
N GLY A 229 2.88 21.15 -21.97
CA GLY A 229 1.74 20.82 -21.10
C GLY A 229 0.51 21.70 -21.35
N ASP A 230 -0.68 21.11 -21.28
CA ASP A 230 -1.95 21.86 -21.28
C ASP A 230 -2.21 22.41 -19.87
N VAL A 231 -2.42 23.74 -19.76
CA VAL A 231 -2.56 24.43 -18.47
C VAL A 231 -3.83 24.00 -17.72
N ALA A 232 -4.93 23.82 -18.43
CA ALA A 232 -6.19 23.45 -17.81
C ALA A 232 -6.14 22.02 -17.25
N LYS A 233 -5.56 21.07 -18.00
CA LYS A 233 -5.29 19.71 -17.52
C LYS A 233 -4.32 19.75 -16.34
N GLY A 234 -3.23 20.51 -16.44
CA GLY A 234 -2.22 20.63 -15.41
C GLY A 234 -2.78 21.14 -14.08
N ALA A 235 -3.55 22.23 -14.10
CA ALA A 235 -4.18 22.79 -12.91
C ALA A 235 -5.12 21.77 -12.23
N ALA A 236 -5.96 21.08 -13.01
CA ALA A 236 -6.89 20.07 -12.49
C ALA A 236 -6.13 18.87 -11.88
N ILE A 237 -5.09 18.38 -12.55
CA ILE A 237 -4.24 17.25 -12.08
C ILE A 237 -3.52 17.64 -10.79
N ILE A 238 -2.87 18.79 -10.73
CA ILE A 238 -2.14 19.29 -9.56
C ILE A 238 -3.06 19.42 -8.36
N ARG A 239 -4.23 20.09 -8.55
CA ARG A 239 -5.21 20.22 -7.48
C ARG A 239 -5.69 18.86 -6.97
N ASN A 240 -6.12 17.97 -7.86
CA ASN A 240 -6.58 16.64 -7.48
C ASN A 240 -5.49 15.83 -6.76
N ALA A 241 -4.28 15.79 -7.30
CA ALA A 241 -3.16 15.05 -6.72
C ALA A 241 -2.81 15.57 -5.32
N LYS A 242 -2.93 16.88 -5.05
CA LYS A 242 -2.61 17.46 -3.74
C LYS A 242 -3.78 17.43 -2.77
N THR A 243 -4.99 17.76 -3.19
CA THR A 243 -6.06 18.13 -2.23
C THR A 243 -7.13 17.07 -2.03
N ARG A 244 -7.24 16.07 -2.91
CA ARG A 244 -8.22 14.98 -2.77
C ARG A 244 -8.12 14.28 -1.41
N ARG A 245 -6.89 13.98 -0.98
CA ARG A 245 -6.57 13.40 0.32
C ARG A 245 -5.08 13.59 0.61
N VAL A 246 -4.74 14.49 1.51
CA VAL A 246 -3.34 14.86 1.80
C VAL A 246 -2.58 13.82 2.63
N SER A 247 -3.27 13.00 3.42
CA SER A 247 -2.67 12.07 4.38
C SER A 247 -2.34 10.68 3.80
N VAL A 248 -2.17 10.57 2.49
CA VAL A 248 -1.85 9.33 1.78
C VAL A 248 -0.56 9.46 0.97
N CYS A 249 0.12 8.33 0.76
CA CYS A 249 1.44 8.26 0.12
C CYS A 249 1.46 8.60 -1.38
N ASN A 250 0.30 8.66 -2.04
CA ASN A 250 0.17 9.04 -3.45
C ASN A 250 -0.18 10.53 -3.65
N ALA A 251 -0.27 11.32 -2.56
CA ALA A 251 -0.51 12.75 -2.65
C ALA A 251 0.71 13.47 -3.25
N LEU A 252 0.46 14.52 -4.02
CA LEU A 252 1.52 15.35 -4.61
C LEU A 252 2.33 16.06 -3.51
N ASP A 253 3.65 15.89 -3.53
CA ASP A 253 4.58 16.58 -2.63
C ASP A 253 5.45 17.61 -3.35
N CYS A 254 5.76 17.41 -4.63
CA CYS A 254 6.56 18.39 -5.39
C CYS A 254 6.02 18.58 -6.80
N LEU A 255 5.73 19.84 -7.15
CA LEU A 255 5.47 20.27 -8.52
C LEU A 255 6.79 20.74 -9.15
N ILE A 256 7.14 20.17 -10.29
CA ILE A 256 8.27 20.58 -11.11
C ILE A 256 7.71 21.26 -12.36
N VAL A 257 8.16 22.48 -12.68
CA VAL A 257 7.68 23.23 -13.85
C VAL A 257 8.83 23.47 -14.81
N ASP A 258 8.60 23.27 -16.11
CA ASP A 258 9.55 23.69 -17.14
C ASP A 258 9.71 25.22 -17.11
N VAL A 259 10.93 25.73 -17.14
CA VAL A 259 11.22 27.18 -17.05
C VAL A 259 10.51 28.01 -18.11
N ASN A 260 10.22 27.43 -19.28
CA ASN A 260 9.45 28.10 -20.35
C ASN A 260 7.97 28.30 -19.99
N ARG A 261 7.50 27.67 -18.93
CA ARG A 261 6.09 27.70 -18.48
C ARG A 261 5.90 28.36 -17.12
N LEU A 262 6.92 29.07 -16.63
CA LEU A 262 6.83 29.80 -15.34
C LEU A 262 5.71 30.85 -15.34
N THR A 263 5.37 31.43 -16.46
CA THR A 263 4.23 32.36 -16.59
C THR A 263 2.88 31.71 -16.30
N ASP A 264 2.77 30.38 -16.46
CA ASP A 264 1.56 29.62 -16.20
C ASP A 264 1.45 29.18 -14.73
N LEU A 265 2.53 29.29 -13.96
CA LEU A 265 2.60 28.79 -12.59
C LEU A 265 1.49 29.37 -11.68
N SER A 266 1.14 30.65 -11.87
CA SER A 266 0.04 31.29 -11.16
C SER A 266 -1.30 30.59 -11.42
N THR A 267 -1.56 30.21 -12.67
CA THR A 267 -2.80 29.50 -13.06
C THR A 267 -2.77 28.06 -12.56
N LEU A 268 -1.63 27.37 -12.67
CA LEU A 268 -1.48 26.00 -12.21
C LEU A 268 -1.71 25.84 -10.69
N CYS A 269 -1.37 26.88 -9.91
CA CYS A 269 -1.51 26.86 -8.45
C CYS A 269 -2.75 27.62 -7.95
N SER A 270 -3.53 28.26 -8.81
CA SER A 270 -4.62 29.17 -8.40
C SER A 270 -5.64 28.52 -7.48
N ASP A 271 -6.04 27.29 -7.77
CA ASP A 271 -7.08 26.60 -7.01
C ASP A 271 -6.60 26.06 -5.66
N LEU A 272 -5.28 25.87 -5.50
CA LEU A 272 -4.69 25.36 -4.26
C LEU A 272 -4.87 26.32 -3.08
N GLN A 273 -4.98 27.63 -3.33
CA GLN A 273 -5.25 28.63 -2.31
C GLN A 273 -6.61 28.46 -1.61
N GLN A 274 -7.60 27.91 -2.33
CA GLN A 274 -8.94 27.66 -1.77
C GLN A 274 -8.91 26.55 -0.71
N ASP A 275 -7.96 25.64 -0.83
CA ASP A 275 -7.73 24.54 0.09
C ASP A 275 -6.61 24.86 1.12
N ASN A 276 -6.17 26.14 1.18
CA ASN A 276 -5.10 26.65 2.06
C ASN A 276 -3.79 25.84 1.94
N VAL A 277 -3.40 25.42 0.74
CA VAL A 277 -2.15 24.70 0.52
C VAL A 277 -0.95 25.63 0.71
N GLU A 278 -0.06 25.31 1.62
CA GLU A 278 1.20 26.01 1.83
C GLU A 278 2.23 25.58 0.80
N ILE A 279 2.74 26.52 0.00
CA ILE A 279 3.72 26.26 -1.06
C ILE A 279 5.11 26.67 -0.60
N TYR A 280 6.06 25.76 -0.68
CA TYR A 280 7.49 25.98 -0.53
C TYR A 280 8.14 26.03 -1.92
N ALA A 281 8.44 27.21 -2.40
CA ALA A 281 8.96 27.44 -3.74
C ALA A 281 10.47 27.75 -3.75
N ASP A 282 11.19 27.24 -4.77
CA ASP A 282 12.53 27.76 -5.05
C ASP A 282 12.48 29.27 -5.37
N ASP A 283 13.62 29.93 -5.36
CA ASP A 283 13.67 31.39 -5.54
C ASP A 283 13.07 31.85 -6.87
N LEU A 284 13.20 31.04 -7.92
CA LEU A 284 12.66 31.38 -9.23
C LEU A 284 11.11 31.27 -9.22
N CYS A 285 10.57 30.14 -8.79
CA CYS A 285 9.12 29.94 -8.67
C CYS A 285 8.49 30.89 -7.66
N TYR A 286 9.16 31.18 -6.54
CA TYR A 286 8.71 32.15 -5.54
C TYR A 286 8.46 33.51 -6.18
N ASN A 287 9.39 34.00 -7.02
CA ASN A 287 9.27 35.28 -7.70
C ASN A 287 8.06 35.36 -8.64
N TYR A 288 7.64 34.26 -9.25
CA TYR A 288 6.44 34.20 -10.09
C TYR A 288 5.15 34.11 -9.26
N LEU A 289 5.18 33.43 -8.10
CA LEU A 289 4.01 33.23 -7.25
C LEU A 289 3.72 34.39 -6.30
N LYS A 290 4.72 35.18 -5.89
CA LYS A 290 4.59 36.21 -4.82
C LYS A 290 3.53 37.28 -5.08
N THR A 291 3.13 37.49 -6.34
CA THR A 291 2.10 38.49 -6.71
C THR A 291 0.70 37.89 -6.90
N SER A 292 0.61 36.55 -6.98
CA SER A 292 -0.65 35.87 -7.30
C SER A 292 -1.09 34.83 -6.25
N TYR A 293 -0.18 34.43 -5.37
CA TYR A 293 -0.46 33.47 -4.29
C TYR A 293 -0.45 34.15 -2.92
N PRO A 294 -1.32 33.76 -1.96
CA PRO A 294 -1.37 34.40 -0.64
C PRO A 294 -0.03 34.35 0.09
N SER A 295 0.49 35.49 0.55
CA SER A 295 1.82 35.60 1.14
C SER A 295 2.02 34.78 2.41
N HIS A 296 0.96 34.50 3.18
CA HIS A 296 1.02 33.67 4.37
C HIS A 296 1.11 32.17 4.06
N LEU A 297 0.76 31.77 2.83
CA LEU A 297 0.84 30.38 2.33
C LEU A 297 2.08 30.16 1.43
N LEU A 298 2.85 31.19 1.10
CA LEU A 298 4.01 31.08 0.22
C LEU A 298 5.31 31.26 1.01
N LYS A 299 6.19 30.27 0.93
CA LYS A 299 7.48 30.24 1.63
C LYS A 299 8.61 29.88 0.68
N HIS A 300 9.84 30.21 1.05
CA HIS A 300 11.03 29.74 0.36
C HIS A 300 11.32 28.27 0.71
N ALA A 301 11.62 27.46 -0.28
CA ALA A 301 12.07 26.09 -0.10
C ALA A 301 13.54 26.05 0.37
N SER A 302 13.87 25.05 1.16
CA SER A 302 15.24 24.61 1.42
C SER A 302 15.52 23.32 0.65
N THR A 303 16.78 22.89 0.60
CA THR A 303 17.15 21.63 -0.06
C THR A 303 16.38 20.42 0.48
N ASP A 304 16.17 20.37 1.79
CA ASP A 304 15.48 19.26 2.45
C ASP A 304 13.97 19.23 2.15
N THR A 305 13.41 20.36 1.70
CA THR A 305 11.99 20.48 1.37
C THR A 305 11.58 19.53 0.23
N PHE A 306 12.42 19.38 -0.79
CA PHE A 306 12.08 18.65 -2.02
C PHE A 306 11.92 17.14 -1.83
N GLY A 307 12.59 16.54 -0.82
CA GLY A 307 12.48 15.13 -0.48
C GLY A 307 11.52 14.84 0.70
N THR A 308 10.63 15.77 1.01
CA THR A 308 9.71 15.64 2.15
C THR A 308 8.36 15.08 1.72
N GLU A 309 7.93 13.98 2.36
CA GLU A 309 6.54 13.53 2.34
C GLU A 309 5.75 14.38 3.35
N PHE A 310 4.97 15.33 2.87
CA PHE A 310 4.31 16.31 3.75
C PHE A 310 3.12 15.73 4.52
N LEU A 311 2.34 14.85 3.93
CA LEU A 311 1.10 14.30 4.50
C LEU A 311 0.14 15.38 5.03
N ASP A 312 0.18 16.57 4.43
CA ASP A 312 -0.52 17.78 4.85
C ASP A 312 -0.83 18.66 3.62
N TYR A 313 -1.61 19.71 3.79
CA TYR A 313 -1.84 20.74 2.79
C TYR A 313 -0.57 21.60 2.58
N LYS A 314 0.52 20.92 2.21
CA LYS A 314 1.83 21.49 1.94
C LYS A 314 2.46 20.81 0.73
N MET A 315 3.19 21.56 -0.07
CA MET A 315 3.95 21.03 -1.20
C MET A 315 5.14 21.90 -1.57
N ALA A 316 6.13 21.29 -2.20
CA ALA A 316 7.25 21.99 -2.80
C ALA A 316 6.93 22.39 -4.26
N VAL A 317 7.57 23.45 -4.76
CA VAL A 317 7.52 23.85 -6.16
C VAL A 317 8.92 24.24 -6.60
N THR A 318 9.36 23.69 -7.74
CA THR A 318 10.66 23.99 -8.33
C THR A 318 10.58 24.08 -9.84
N ALA A 319 11.55 24.76 -10.47
CA ALA A 319 11.65 24.86 -11.93
C ALA A 319 12.86 24.08 -12.45
N THR A 320 12.72 23.51 -13.65
CA THR A 320 13.81 22.85 -14.36
C THR A 320 13.91 23.32 -15.81
N MET A 321 15.13 23.32 -16.34
CA MET A 321 15.38 23.81 -17.71
C MET A 321 15.02 22.77 -18.79
N THR A 322 14.98 21.50 -18.44
CA THR A 322 14.77 20.41 -19.38
C THR A 322 14.07 19.23 -18.69
N ILE A 323 13.43 18.37 -19.47
CA ILE A 323 12.84 17.11 -18.99
C ILE A 323 13.91 16.20 -18.32
N GLN A 324 15.17 16.22 -18.83
CA GLN A 324 16.27 15.47 -18.24
C GLN A 324 16.58 15.95 -16.82
N ALA A 325 16.54 17.26 -16.60
CA ALA A 325 16.74 17.85 -15.27
C ALA A 325 15.56 17.51 -14.33
N ALA A 326 14.33 17.48 -14.85
CA ALA A 326 13.16 17.04 -14.08
C ALA A 326 13.27 15.57 -13.65
N VAL A 327 13.67 14.68 -14.57
CA VAL A 327 13.92 13.26 -14.26
C VAL A 327 15.05 13.10 -13.24
N ALA A 328 16.13 13.89 -13.36
CA ALA A 328 17.22 13.88 -12.38
C ALA A 328 16.75 14.34 -10.99
N HIS A 329 15.93 15.39 -10.92
CA HIS A 329 15.31 15.85 -9.67
C HIS A 329 14.48 14.75 -9.02
N ILE A 330 13.59 14.11 -9.78
CA ILE A 330 12.76 12.97 -9.32
C ILE A 330 13.65 11.83 -8.79
N SER A 331 14.75 11.53 -9.49
CA SER A 331 15.67 10.46 -9.08
C SER A 331 16.39 10.75 -7.75
N ILE A 332 16.60 12.03 -7.42
CA ILE A 332 17.29 12.46 -6.19
C ILE A 332 16.33 12.55 -5.02
N TYR A 333 15.14 13.11 -5.23
CA TYR A 333 14.22 13.49 -4.17
C TYR A 333 12.99 12.60 -4.06
N GLY A 334 12.65 11.85 -5.12
CA GLY A 334 11.52 10.94 -5.15
C GLY A 334 11.73 9.68 -4.32
N SER A 335 10.64 9.10 -3.89
CA SER A 335 10.62 7.81 -3.18
C SER A 335 10.51 6.60 -4.11
N GLY A 336 10.38 6.82 -5.43
CA GLY A 336 10.07 5.77 -6.40
C GLY A 336 8.62 5.27 -6.32
N HIS A 337 7.71 6.07 -5.76
CA HIS A 337 6.31 5.69 -5.58
C HIS A 337 5.47 6.00 -6.82
N SER A 338 5.15 7.27 -7.06
CA SER A 338 4.25 7.68 -8.14
C SER A 338 4.69 9.01 -8.72
N GLU A 339 4.90 9.04 -10.02
CA GLU A 339 5.43 10.20 -10.72
C GLU A 339 4.59 10.49 -11.96
N CYS A 340 4.29 11.76 -12.21
CA CYS A 340 3.43 12.19 -13.32
C CYS A 340 4.13 13.22 -14.20
N ILE A 341 3.91 13.14 -15.51
CA ILE A 341 4.18 14.21 -16.47
C ILE A 341 2.87 14.75 -17.04
N VAL A 342 2.77 16.06 -17.19
CA VAL A 342 1.69 16.73 -17.94
C VAL A 342 2.30 17.28 -19.21
N THR A 343 1.95 16.69 -20.35
CA THR A 343 2.46 17.07 -21.67
C THR A 343 1.51 16.64 -22.79
N GLU A 344 1.50 17.40 -23.88
CA GLU A 344 0.86 17.01 -25.15
C GLU A 344 1.89 16.52 -26.19
N ASN A 345 3.14 16.34 -25.78
CA ASN A 345 4.22 15.90 -26.64
C ASN A 345 4.50 14.40 -26.42
N ASP A 346 4.21 13.56 -27.41
CA ASP A 346 4.38 12.11 -27.34
C ASP A 346 5.83 11.68 -27.03
N TRP A 347 6.82 12.43 -27.58
CA TRP A 347 8.23 12.11 -27.29
C TRP A 347 8.55 12.38 -25.81
N ALA A 348 8.08 13.47 -25.24
CA ALA A 348 8.30 13.81 -23.84
C ALA A 348 7.62 12.79 -22.93
N ALA A 349 6.39 12.38 -23.26
CA ALA A 349 5.67 11.33 -22.55
C ALA A 349 6.44 9.98 -22.57
N ASP A 350 6.88 9.55 -23.76
CA ASP A 350 7.65 8.29 -23.93
C ASP A 350 9.00 8.36 -23.20
N TYR A 351 9.70 9.48 -23.29
CA TYR A 351 10.96 9.71 -22.56
C TYR A 351 10.75 9.60 -21.05
N PHE A 352 9.74 10.29 -20.51
CA PHE A 352 9.44 10.28 -19.08
C PHE A 352 9.10 8.86 -18.59
N MET A 353 8.22 8.17 -19.31
CA MET A 353 7.84 6.79 -18.97
C MET A 353 9.01 5.81 -18.94
N LYS A 354 10.02 6.01 -19.80
CA LYS A 354 11.21 5.15 -19.88
C LYS A 354 12.28 5.50 -18.86
N MET A 355 12.42 6.79 -18.55
CA MET A 355 13.54 7.27 -17.74
C MET A 355 13.22 7.38 -16.26
N VAL A 356 11.95 7.54 -15.89
CA VAL A 356 11.52 7.61 -14.49
C VAL A 356 11.40 6.21 -13.90
N ASP A 357 12.21 5.94 -12.87
CA ASP A 357 12.22 4.64 -12.19
C ASP A 357 11.34 4.69 -10.92
N ALA A 358 10.04 4.72 -11.12
CA ALA A 358 9.03 4.67 -10.07
C ALA A 358 8.12 3.44 -10.23
N ALA A 359 7.39 3.10 -9.16
CA ALA A 359 6.43 2.01 -9.17
C ALA A 359 5.26 2.30 -10.12
N CYS A 360 4.81 3.56 -10.15
CA CYS A 360 3.74 4.01 -11.03
C CYS A 360 4.18 5.30 -11.75
N VAL A 361 4.09 5.30 -13.08
CA VAL A 361 4.43 6.44 -13.92
C VAL A 361 3.22 6.84 -14.74
N TYR A 362 2.84 8.11 -14.66
CA TYR A 362 1.60 8.65 -15.21
C TYR A 362 1.87 9.70 -16.30
N VAL A 363 1.01 9.71 -17.30
CA VAL A 363 0.96 10.77 -18.31
C VAL A 363 -0.45 11.37 -18.28
N ASN A 364 -0.56 12.67 -18.01
CA ASN A 364 -1.80 13.44 -17.99
C ASN A 364 -2.89 12.90 -17.04
N VAL A 365 -2.48 12.24 -15.94
CA VAL A 365 -3.38 11.72 -14.88
C VAL A 365 -2.74 11.92 -13.51
N PRO A 366 -3.49 12.29 -12.47
CA PRO A 366 -2.91 12.54 -11.15
C PRO A 366 -2.37 11.27 -10.47
N THR A 367 -1.33 11.44 -9.67
CA THR A 367 -0.72 10.36 -8.86
C THR A 367 -1.69 9.73 -7.86
N SER A 368 -2.78 10.42 -7.55
CA SER A 368 -3.86 9.96 -6.66
C SER A 368 -4.57 8.68 -7.13
N PHE A 369 -4.36 8.24 -8.37
CA PHE A 369 -4.84 6.97 -8.90
C PHE A 369 -3.97 5.77 -8.48
N THR A 370 -2.84 5.94 -7.82
CA THR A 370 -2.07 4.81 -7.27
C THR A 370 -2.81 4.22 -6.07
N ASP A 371 -3.75 3.34 -6.34
CA ASP A 371 -4.67 2.75 -5.38
C ASP A 371 -5.15 1.39 -5.91
N GLY A 372 -5.22 0.39 -5.03
CA GLY A 372 -5.63 -0.97 -5.43
C GLY A 372 -7.06 -1.05 -5.96
N GLY A 373 -7.98 -0.20 -5.47
CA GLY A 373 -9.34 -0.11 -5.98
C GLY A 373 -9.37 0.47 -7.40
N GLU A 374 -8.65 1.58 -7.62
CA GLU A 374 -8.55 2.25 -8.93
C GLU A 374 -7.85 1.36 -9.97
N PHE A 375 -6.90 0.52 -9.55
CA PHE A 375 -6.22 -0.45 -10.42
C PHE A 375 -7.03 -1.73 -10.67
N GLY A 376 -8.23 -1.84 -10.10
CA GLY A 376 -9.09 -3.02 -10.25
C GLY A 376 -8.62 -4.24 -9.45
N LEU A 377 -7.72 -4.06 -8.49
CA LEU A 377 -7.23 -5.12 -7.61
C LEU A 377 -8.19 -5.45 -6.45
N GLY A 378 -9.28 -4.69 -6.32
CA GLY A 378 -10.32 -4.84 -5.30
C GLY A 378 -9.90 -4.32 -3.93
N ALA A 379 -8.79 -4.80 -3.40
CA ALA A 379 -8.19 -4.34 -2.16
C ALA A 379 -6.67 -4.39 -2.26
N GLU A 380 -5.98 -3.66 -1.41
CA GLU A 380 -4.51 -3.67 -1.35
C GLU A 380 -4.00 -3.82 0.08
N ILE A 381 -2.87 -4.52 0.21
CA ILE A 381 -2.16 -4.61 1.49
C ILE A 381 -1.18 -3.44 1.67
N GLY A 382 -0.93 -2.68 0.62
CA GLY A 382 -0.08 -1.50 0.56
C GLY A 382 0.55 -1.29 -0.80
N ILE A 383 1.36 -0.24 -0.91
CA ILE A 383 2.06 0.13 -2.15
C ILE A 383 3.55 -0.03 -1.89
N SER A 384 4.20 -0.91 -2.65
CA SER A 384 5.64 -1.15 -2.53
C SER A 384 6.41 -0.32 -3.55
N THR A 385 7.51 0.28 -3.10
CA THR A 385 8.46 1.00 -3.96
C THR A 385 9.72 0.21 -4.27
N GLN A 386 9.88 -0.97 -3.64
CA GLN A 386 11.05 -1.81 -3.87
C GLN A 386 10.96 -2.55 -5.22
N LYS A 387 12.13 -2.99 -5.74
CA LYS A 387 12.21 -3.66 -7.03
C LYS A 387 12.15 -5.20 -6.95
N LEU A 388 12.44 -5.73 -5.78
CA LEU A 388 12.43 -7.17 -5.58
C LEU A 388 11.04 -7.65 -5.20
N HIS A 389 10.46 -8.55 -6.00
CA HIS A 389 9.12 -9.13 -5.96
C HIS A 389 8.03 -8.11 -6.29
N ALA A 390 7.27 -7.58 -5.30
CA ALA A 390 6.15 -6.68 -5.52
C ALA A 390 6.61 -5.23 -5.69
N ARG A 391 6.02 -4.52 -6.67
CA ARG A 391 6.23 -3.10 -6.92
C ARG A 391 4.91 -2.44 -7.33
N GLY A 392 4.54 -1.34 -6.67
CA GLY A 392 3.24 -0.69 -6.83
C GLY A 392 2.20 -1.21 -5.85
N PRO A 393 0.90 -0.97 -6.10
CA PRO A 393 -0.19 -1.50 -5.28
C PRO A 393 -0.14 -3.03 -5.21
N MET A 394 -0.22 -3.58 -4.01
CA MET A 394 -0.13 -5.01 -3.75
C MET A 394 -1.51 -5.60 -3.45
N GLY A 395 -2.08 -6.30 -4.41
CA GLY A 395 -3.31 -7.07 -4.27
C GLY A 395 -3.05 -8.54 -3.94
N LEU A 396 -3.93 -9.40 -4.44
CA LEU A 396 -3.84 -10.85 -4.18
C LEU A 396 -2.63 -11.51 -4.83
N GLU A 397 -2.26 -11.09 -6.06
CA GLU A 397 -1.19 -11.72 -6.82
C GLU A 397 0.17 -11.55 -6.15
N GLU A 398 0.41 -10.38 -5.55
CA GLU A 398 1.65 -10.03 -4.87
C GLU A 398 1.86 -10.80 -3.56
N LEU A 399 0.82 -11.46 -3.02
CA LEU A 399 0.91 -12.37 -1.87
C LEU A 399 1.24 -13.82 -2.27
N ASN A 400 1.56 -14.04 -3.55
CA ASN A 400 1.94 -15.33 -4.09
C ASN A 400 3.34 -15.27 -4.71
N THR A 401 3.99 -16.43 -4.73
CA THR A 401 5.21 -16.70 -5.47
C THR A 401 4.95 -17.83 -6.46
N TYR A 402 5.97 -18.51 -6.95
CA TYR A 402 5.79 -19.66 -7.84
C TYR A 402 6.66 -20.83 -7.44
N LYS A 403 6.26 -22.02 -7.88
CA LYS A 403 7.10 -23.22 -7.87
C LYS A 403 7.08 -23.89 -9.24
N TRP A 404 8.07 -24.71 -9.50
CA TRP A 404 8.10 -25.58 -10.68
C TRP A 404 7.59 -26.97 -10.32
N ILE A 405 6.66 -27.48 -11.13
CA ILE A 405 6.22 -28.87 -11.13
C ILE A 405 6.85 -29.52 -12.34
N ILE A 406 7.61 -30.58 -12.12
CA ILE A 406 8.34 -31.29 -13.19
C ILE A 406 7.83 -32.72 -13.22
N GLN A 407 7.28 -33.14 -14.37
CA GLN A 407 6.75 -34.46 -14.58
C GLN A 407 7.53 -35.16 -15.72
N GLY A 408 7.85 -36.40 -15.51
CA GLY A 408 8.60 -37.21 -16.47
C GLY A 408 8.17 -38.67 -16.40
N ASP A 409 8.81 -39.48 -17.21
CA ASP A 409 8.62 -40.93 -17.32
C ASP A 409 10.00 -41.63 -17.29
N GLY A 410 10.75 -41.43 -16.21
CA GLY A 410 12.05 -42.06 -15.98
C GLY A 410 13.25 -41.43 -16.71
N GLN A 411 13.13 -40.22 -17.26
CA GLN A 411 14.27 -39.53 -17.89
C GLN A 411 15.38 -39.26 -16.87
N ILE A 412 16.63 -39.54 -17.27
CA ILE A 412 17.82 -39.25 -16.48
C ILE A 412 18.68 -38.19 -17.17
N ARG A 413 19.45 -37.45 -16.38
CA ARG A 413 20.44 -36.50 -16.90
C ARG A 413 21.73 -37.28 -17.20
N GLN A 414 22.21 -37.16 -18.43
CA GLN A 414 23.52 -37.70 -18.86
C GLN A 414 24.64 -36.77 -18.40
#